data_2c97de57fff16cc36fa788f0ec3fa403
#
_entry.id   2c97de57fff16cc36fa788f0ec3fa403
#
_cell.length_a   1.000
_cell.length_b   1.000
_cell.length_c   1.000
_cell.angle_alpha   90.00
_cell.angle_beta   90.00
_cell.angle_gamma   90.00
#
_symmetry.space_group_name_H-M   'P 1'
#
loop_
_entity.id
_entity.type
_entity.pdbx_description
1 polymer ?
#
loop_
_entity_poly.entity_id
_entity_poly.type
_entity_poly.pdbx_seq_one_letter_code
_entity_poly.pdbx_strand_id
1 'polypeptide(L)'
;MLHQRSPTPALSHVRKVPLVFTIADLNGLQVKASGIMNAYGTAPITANILTVLGPDFGADVRKKTIIFCVLYALKSSRVTFRNYLADCMHHMGYKSCMADTDLWLKPELRPSDRF
;
A
#
# COMPACT_ATOMS: atom_id res chain seq x y z
N MET A 1 -17.01 3.53 29.52
CA MET A 1 -16.29 2.88 28.42
C MET A 1 -15.88 3.95 27.40
N LEU A 2 -14.63 4.31 27.41
CA LEU A 2 -14.08 5.23 26.43
C LEU A 2 -13.88 4.44 25.12
N HIS A 3 -14.76 4.63 24.15
CA HIS A 3 -14.46 4.25 22.79
C HIS A 3 -13.33 5.14 22.29
N GLN A 4 -12.10 4.62 22.29
CA GLN A 4 -11.06 5.19 21.45
C GLN A 4 -11.53 5.04 20.00
N ARG A 5 -12.03 6.13 19.46
CA ARG A 5 -12.16 6.24 18.00
C ARG A 5 -10.74 6.20 17.45
N SER A 6 -10.38 5.09 16.79
CA SER A 6 -9.23 5.08 15.93
C SER A 6 -9.35 6.27 14.97
N PRO A 7 -8.28 7.06 14.77
CA PRO A 7 -8.35 8.18 13.83
C PRO A 7 -8.81 7.67 12.47
N THR A 8 -9.79 8.32 11.90
CA THR A 8 -10.27 7.95 10.57
C THR A 8 -9.10 8.00 9.59
N PRO A 9 -9.03 7.06 8.63
CA PRO A 9 -7.93 7.03 7.65
C PRO A 9 -7.71 8.37 6.93
N ALA A 10 -8.78 9.15 6.73
CA ALA A 10 -8.72 10.47 6.14
C ALA A 10 -7.95 11.49 7.01
N LEU A 11 -8.07 11.43 8.34
CA LEU A 11 -7.37 12.36 9.24
C LEU A 11 -5.86 12.07 9.30
N SER A 12 -5.46 10.81 9.30
CA SER A 12 -4.05 10.44 9.26
C SER A 12 -3.41 10.86 7.93
N HIS A 13 -4.11 10.72 6.80
CA HIS A 13 -3.63 11.14 5.49
C HIS A 13 -3.45 12.66 5.41
N VAL A 14 -4.38 13.44 5.94
CA VAL A 14 -4.30 14.92 5.98
C VAL A 14 -3.09 15.41 6.77
N ARG A 15 -2.66 14.69 7.80
CA ARG A 15 -1.47 15.06 8.59
C ARG A 15 -0.15 14.65 7.93
N LYS A 16 -0.12 13.52 7.25
CA LYS A 16 1.09 12.95 6.63
C LYS A 16 1.59 13.78 5.46
N VAL A 17 0.71 14.21 4.59
CA VAL A 17 1.08 14.94 3.36
C VAL A 17 1.73 16.30 3.68
N PRO A 18 1.18 17.16 4.54
CA PRO A 18 1.85 18.41 4.93
C PRO A 18 3.22 18.17 5.59
N LEU A 19 3.35 17.13 6.41
CA LEU A 19 4.62 16.79 7.05
C LEU A 19 5.69 16.42 6.03
N VAL A 20 5.35 15.59 5.04
CA VAL A 20 6.27 15.20 3.96
C VAL A 20 6.72 16.42 3.16
N PHE A 21 5.81 17.30 2.79
CA PHE A 21 6.15 18.54 2.07
C PHE A 21 7.05 19.47 2.89
N THR A 22 6.79 19.61 4.19
CA THR A 22 7.61 20.42 5.09
C THR A 22 9.03 19.87 5.19
N ILE A 23 9.18 18.57 5.37
CA ILE A 23 10.51 17.91 5.44
C ILE A 23 11.25 18.09 4.11
N ALA A 24 10.56 17.93 2.99
CA ALA A 24 11.16 18.10 1.67
C ALA A 24 11.67 19.53 1.46
N ASP A 25 10.89 20.52 1.81
CA ASP A 25 11.26 21.93 1.68
C ASP A 25 12.46 22.30 2.56
N LEU A 26 12.43 21.90 3.83
CA LEU A 26 13.51 22.15 4.77
C LEU A 26 14.86 21.50 4.36
N ASN A 27 14.82 20.41 3.63
CA ASN A 27 16.01 19.66 3.21
C ASN A 27 16.35 19.83 1.71
N GLY A 28 15.66 20.70 1.00
CA GLY A 28 15.86 20.91 -0.42
C GLY A 28 15.60 19.66 -1.28
N LEU A 29 14.64 18.84 -0.88
CA LEU A 29 14.29 17.60 -1.55
C LEU A 29 13.22 17.80 -2.60
N GLN A 30 13.27 17.03 -3.67
CA GLN A 30 12.21 17.00 -4.67
C GLN A 30 11.07 16.10 -4.23
N VAL A 31 9.84 16.53 -4.51
CA VAL A 31 8.64 15.74 -4.25
C VAL A 31 8.11 15.21 -5.59
N LYS A 32 7.83 13.92 -5.64
CA LYS A 32 7.20 13.27 -6.78
C LYS A 32 5.97 12.48 -6.31
N ALA A 33 4.96 12.44 -7.13
CA ALA A 33 3.78 11.62 -6.91
C ALA A 33 3.62 10.63 -8.04
N SER A 34 3.21 9.42 -7.73
CA SER A 34 2.94 8.38 -8.71
C SER A 34 1.82 7.46 -8.24
N GLY A 35 1.16 6.80 -9.18
CA GLY A 35 0.18 5.77 -8.90
C GLY A 35 0.65 4.43 -9.43
N ILE A 36 0.27 3.36 -8.75
CA ILE A 36 0.55 2.00 -9.21
C ILE A 36 -0.66 1.53 -10.03
N MET A 37 -0.44 1.27 -11.30
CA MET A 37 -1.49 0.74 -12.18
C MET A 37 -1.87 -0.68 -11.75
N ASN A 38 -3.18 -0.95 -11.61
CA ASN A 38 -3.68 -2.25 -11.18
C ASN A 38 -3.01 -2.76 -9.89
N ALA A 39 -2.82 -1.88 -8.92
CA ALA A 39 -2.05 -2.17 -7.71
C ALA A 39 -2.49 -3.48 -7.03
N TYR A 40 -3.77 -3.66 -6.81
CA TYR A 40 -4.29 -4.86 -6.16
C TYR A 40 -4.09 -6.13 -7.00
N GLY A 41 -4.16 -6.02 -8.32
CA GLY A 41 -3.93 -7.15 -9.22
C GLY A 41 -2.49 -7.66 -9.23
N THR A 42 -1.54 -6.91 -8.71
CA THR A 42 -0.13 -7.31 -8.59
C THR A 42 0.15 -8.16 -7.35
N ALA A 43 -0.71 -8.10 -6.35
CA ALA A 43 -0.51 -8.82 -5.09
C ALA A 43 -1.15 -10.21 -5.14
N PRO A 44 -0.43 -11.28 -4.78
CA PRO A 44 -1.00 -12.61 -4.68
C PRO A 44 -1.90 -12.73 -3.45
N ILE A 45 -2.93 -13.55 -3.54
CA ILE A 45 -3.78 -13.93 -2.41
C ILE A 45 -3.22 -15.20 -1.78
N THR A 46 -3.11 -15.19 -0.45
CA THR A 46 -2.70 -16.37 0.33
C THR A 46 -3.89 -17.26 0.72
N ALA A 47 -5.10 -16.72 0.71
CA ALA A 47 -6.31 -17.45 1.04
C ALA A 47 -6.97 -18.02 -0.23
N ASN A 48 -7.51 -19.24 -0.14
CA ASN A 48 -8.29 -19.83 -1.23
C ASN A 48 -9.69 -19.22 -1.24
N ILE A 49 -9.93 -18.29 -2.13
CA ILE A 49 -11.24 -17.63 -2.30
C ILE A 49 -11.90 -18.21 -3.54
N LEU A 50 -13.04 -18.88 -3.34
CA LEU A 50 -13.86 -19.40 -4.42
C LEU A 50 -14.91 -18.37 -4.82
N THR A 51 -15.10 -18.22 -6.11
CA THR A 51 -16.17 -17.40 -6.67
C THR A 51 -16.86 -18.13 -7.82
N VAL A 52 -18.04 -17.65 -8.18
CA VAL A 52 -18.78 -18.14 -9.33
C VAL A 52 -18.76 -17.06 -10.41
N LEU A 53 -18.41 -17.46 -11.62
CA LEU A 53 -18.30 -16.56 -12.75
C LEU A 53 -19.68 -16.03 -13.16
N GLY A 54 -19.76 -14.72 -13.36
CA GLY A 54 -20.99 -14.02 -13.74
C GLY A 54 -21.25 -14.05 -15.26
N PRO A 55 -22.31 -13.31 -15.70
CA PRO A 55 -22.75 -13.33 -17.10
C PRO A 55 -21.70 -12.88 -18.10
N ASP A 56 -20.76 -12.03 -17.69
CA ASP A 56 -19.73 -11.46 -18.57
C ASP A 56 -18.69 -12.49 -19.04
N PHE A 57 -18.67 -13.68 -18.45
CA PHE A 57 -17.75 -14.75 -18.79
C PHE A 57 -18.27 -15.71 -19.87
N GLY A 58 -19.39 -15.39 -20.52
CA GLY A 58 -19.91 -16.14 -21.67
C GLY A 58 -20.17 -17.61 -21.35
N ALA A 59 -19.47 -18.52 -22.06
CA ALA A 59 -19.63 -19.96 -21.88
C ALA A 59 -19.17 -20.46 -20.50
N ASP A 60 -18.37 -19.72 -19.78
CA ASP A 60 -17.86 -20.08 -18.45
C ASP A 60 -18.71 -19.57 -17.30
N VAL A 61 -19.85 -18.93 -17.62
CA VAL A 61 -20.81 -18.45 -16.63
C VAL A 61 -21.23 -19.60 -15.68
N ARG A 62 -21.37 -19.30 -14.39
CA ARG A 62 -21.70 -20.23 -13.29
C ARG A 62 -20.60 -21.26 -12.95
N LYS A 63 -19.47 -21.26 -13.64
CA LYS A 63 -18.32 -22.08 -13.22
C LYS A 63 -17.71 -21.53 -11.94
N LYS A 64 -17.28 -22.44 -11.08
CA LYS A 64 -16.51 -22.07 -9.89
C LYS A 64 -15.04 -21.83 -10.27
N THR A 65 -14.47 -20.79 -9.71
CA THR A 65 -13.07 -20.47 -9.95
C THR A 65 -12.40 -19.98 -8.65
N ILE A 66 -11.09 -20.01 -8.65
CA ILE A 66 -10.26 -19.54 -7.54
C ILE A 66 -9.68 -18.18 -7.92
N ILE A 67 -9.70 -17.24 -6.97
CA ILE A 67 -9.11 -15.94 -7.15
C ILE A 67 -7.63 -15.99 -6.75
N PHE A 68 -6.73 -15.68 -7.68
CA PHE A 68 -5.28 -15.68 -7.44
C PHE A 68 -4.73 -14.34 -6.96
N CYS A 69 -5.30 -13.24 -7.42
CA CYS A 69 -4.82 -11.90 -7.12
C CYS A 69 -5.85 -11.12 -6.32
N VAL A 70 -5.37 -10.12 -5.60
CA VAL A 70 -6.22 -9.25 -4.80
C VAL A 70 -7.18 -8.48 -5.70
N LEU A 71 -8.46 -8.49 -5.35
CA LEU A 71 -9.50 -7.71 -6.02
C LEU A 71 -9.96 -6.54 -5.13
N TYR A 72 -10.36 -5.44 -5.75
CA TYR A 72 -10.79 -4.24 -5.03
C TYR A 72 -12.00 -4.46 -4.12
N ALA A 73 -12.90 -5.37 -4.49
CA ALA A 73 -14.14 -5.64 -3.75
C ALA A 73 -13.96 -6.57 -2.53
N LEU A 74 -12.79 -7.18 -2.34
CA LEU A 74 -12.54 -8.08 -1.21
C LEU A 74 -12.24 -7.31 0.07
N LYS A 75 -12.81 -7.75 1.18
CA LYS A 75 -12.61 -7.11 2.50
C LYS A 75 -11.15 -7.10 2.94
N SER A 76 -10.41 -8.16 2.62
CA SER A 76 -9.01 -8.34 2.98
C SER A 76 -8.03 -7.66 2.02
N SER A 77 -8.50 -7.07 0.93
CA SER A 77 -7.65 -6.56 -0.15
C SER A 77 -6.67 -5.48 0.30
N ARG A 78 -7.12 -4.54 1.13
CA ARG A 78 -6.28 -3.45 1.63
C ARG A 78 -5.13 -3.98 2.49
N VAL A 79 -5.43 -4.91 3.40
CA VAL A 79 -4.41 -5.50 4.29
C VAL A 79 -3.44 -6.36 3.49
N THR A 80 -3.95 -7.19 2.58
CA THR A 80 -3.11 -8.06 1.73
C THR A 80 -2.19 -7.23 0.85
N PHE A 81 -2.70 -6.20 0.19
CA PHE A 81 -1.88 -5.33 -0.65
C PHE A 81 -0.85 -4.55 0.19
N ARG A 82 -1.25 -4.02 1.34
CA ARG A 82 -0.35 -3.30 2.24
C ARG A 82 0.81 -4.18 2.70
N ASN A 83 0.54 -5.43 3.08
CA ASN A 83 1.57 -6.38 3.49
C ASN A 83 2.49 -6.74 2.32
N TYR A 84 1.94 -6.95 1.13
CA TYR A 84 2.72 -7.20 -0.07
C TYR A 84 3.63 -6.02 -0.42
N LEU A 85 3.10 -4.81 -0.39
CA LEU A 85 3.88 -3.59 -0.62
C LEU A 85 4.98 -3.42 0.43
N ALA A 86 4.68 -3.69 1.70
CA ALA A 86 5.66 -3.64 2.78
C ALA A 86 6.82 -4.61 2.53
N ASP A 87 6.54 -5.84 2.12
CA ASP A 87 7.58 -6.81 1.78
C ASP A 87 8.44 -6.34 0.61
N CYS A 88 7.84 -5.77 -0.41
CA CYS A 88 8.57 -5.17 -1.54
C CYS A 88 9.46 -4.01 -1.09
N MET A 89 8.97 -3.12 -0.23
CA MET A 89 9.72 -1.99 0.29
C MET A 89 10.91 -2.45 1.14
N HIS A 90 10.73 -3.43 2.01
CA HIS A 90 11.81 -4.03 2.78
C HIS A 90 12.88 -4.65 1.87
N HIS A 91 12.44 -5.34 0.84
CA HIS A 91 13.36 -5.97 -0.13
C HIS A 91 14.21 -4.95 -0.89
N MET A 92 13.66 -3.77 -1.15
CA MET A 92 14.38 -2.66 -1.78
C MET A 92 15.27 -1.86 -0.82
N GLY A 93 15.31 -2.21 0.46
CA GLY A 93 16.14 -1.55 1.46
C GLY A 93 15.48 -0.40 2.21
N TYR A 94 14.17 -0.21 2.05
CA TYR A 94 13.42 0.78 2.82
C TYR A 94 13.08 0.26 4.21
N LYS A 95 12.99 1.17 5.16
CA LYS A 95 12.54 0.89 6.54
C LYS A 95 11.30 1.70 6.85
N SER A 96 10.33 1.07 7.48
CA SER A 96 9.14 1.74 7.98
C SER A 96 9.49 2.67 9.13
N CYS A 97 8.89 3.85 9.14
CA CYS A 97 9.03 4.79 10.24
C CYS A 97 8.27 4.28 11.47
N MET A 98 8.87 4.40 12.65
CA MET A 98 8.21 3.99 13.90
C MET A 98 7.01 4.87 14.25
N ALA A 99 7.06 6.15 13.91
CA ALA A 99 5.96 7.08 14.16
C ALA A 99 4.77 6.82 13.23
N ASP A 100 5.03 6.34 12.03
CA ASP A 100 4.02 6.05 11.01
C ASP A 100 4.50 4.91 10.12
N THR A 101 3.86 3.76 10.24
CA THR A 101 4.23 2.55 9.52
C THR A 101 4.01 2.60 8.01
N ASP A 102 3.25 3.57 7.53
CA ASP A 102 3.04 3.79 6.10
C ASP A 102 4.07 4.75 5.48
N LEU A 103 4.94 5.32 6.30
CA LEU A 103 6.04 6.16 5.85
C LEU A 103 7.33 5.32 5.78
N TRP A 104 7.93 5.26 4.59
CA TRP A 104 9.09 4.45 4.31
C TRP A 104 10.31 5.33 4.05
N LEU A 105 11.41 4.99 4.68
CA LEU A 105 12.66 5.73 4.60
C LEU A 105 13.78 4.81 4.11
N LYS A 106 14.54 5.29 3.16
CA LYS A 106 15.77 4.62 2.70
C LYS A 106 16.96 5.55 2.93
N PRO A 107 17.91 5.14 3.77
CA PRO A 107 19.11 5.95 3.96
C PRO A 107 19.95 5.94 2.70
N GLU A 108 20.32 7.13 2.24
CA GLU A 108 21.27 7.32 1.15
C GLU A 108 22.35 8.29 1.58
N LEU A 109 23.61 7.92 1.31
CA LEU A 109 24.73 8.82 1.48
C LEU A 109 24.83 9.74 0.25
N ARG A 110 24.74 11.05 0.47
CA ARG A 110 25.05 12.03 -0.56
C ARG A 110 26.57 12.15 -0.72
N PRO A 111 27.06 12.53 -1.91
CA PRO A 111 28.50 12.77 -2.09
C PRO A 111 29.08 13.81 -1.11
N SER A 112 28.27 14.78 -0.68
CA SER A 112 28.62 15.79 0.32
C SER A 112 28.75 15.24 1.74
N ASP A 113 28.21 14.07 2.04
CA ASP A 113 28.26 13.44 3.36
C ASP A 113 29.47 12.50 3.52
N ARG A 114 30.29 12.39 2.49
CA ARG A 114 31.54 11.64 2.52
C ARG A 114 32.66 12.55 3.06
N PHE A 115 33.27 12.09 4.10
CA PHE A 115 34.47 12.70 4.67
C PHE A 115 35.70 12.37 3.84
#